data_5bb6f2773e5028fc12efe6767e0c1ca6
#
_entry.id   5bb6f2773e5028fc12efe6767e0c1ca6
#
_cell.length_a   1.000
_cell.length_b   1.000
_cell.length_c   1.000
_cell.angle_alpha   90.00
_cell.angle_beta   90.00
_cell.angle_gamma   90.00
#
_symmetry.space_group_name_H-M   'P 1'
#
loop_
_entity.id
_entity.type
_entity.pdbx_description
1 polymer ?
#
loop_
_entity_poly.entity_id
_entity_poly.type
_entity_poly.pdbx_seq_one_letter_code
_entity_poly.pdbx_strand_id
1 'polypeptide(L)'
;MADHPQGDAPGSLEDLVVVSNRGPLSFRLDEKGQLVKGHGAGGLAGSLYPMVAGTGATWVACALSDADRQAMDQGLMVEDGLRIELLDPDPSVYRMAYDVVSNATLWFCHHHLFDAPRRPRSDRRWSEAWEAYREYNRLFAERVAAAAPEAGRVLVQDYHLTLVGAELARERPDLRTVHFTHTPFADPSVLRMLPTAVIDELLAGMAGFGACGFHTERWAAGYRACHNELSPGRAVPATFVSGLSTDTDRLLASIAEPDVEKARGRLESEIGPGRQVILRVDRMELSKNILRGFWAYEELLANEPEWRERVVFVALAYPSRQGLAEYLAYQNEVESTVARINRRWATPGWTPIVLHVEDDYPRSLAALTRYDVLLVNPIRDGMNLVAKEGPVVNTTDGVLALSREAGAFEELAGPALELNPFDVGGTAAVLSRALRMGADERAAAAKALRELIMARSPADWFNDQLAQADGMA
;
A
#
# COMPACT_ATOMS: atom_id res chain seq x y z
N MET A 1 37.66 9.73 4.77
CA MET A 1 36.73 10.85 4.92
C MET A 1 36.33 11.24 3.51
N ALA A 2 35.22 10.70 3.01
CA ALA A 2 34.63 11.12 1.75
C ALA A 2 33.39 11.95 2.13
N ASP A 3 33.38 13.21 1.72
CA ASP A 3 32.25 14.10 1.83
C ASP A 3 31.05 13.48 1.10
N HIS A 4 30.03 13.08 1.85
CA HIS A 4 28.72 12.84 1.29
C HIS A 4 28.07 14.22 1.06
N PRO A 5 27.53 14.49 -0.14
CA PRO A 5 26.73 15.67 -0.35
C PRO A 5 25.53 15.60 0.58
N GLN A 6 25.46 16.52 1.55
CA GLN A 6 24.22 16.84 2.26
C GLN A 6 23.22 17.23 1.17
N GLY A 7 22.13 16.46 1.06
CA GLY A 7 21.03 16.84 0.20
C GLY A 7 20.58 18.26 0.55
N ASP A 8 20.46 19.09 -0.47
CA ASP A 8 19.94 20.45 -0.32
C ASP A 8 18.62 20.38 0.47
N ALA A 9 18.49 21.24 1.47
CA ALA A 9 17.24 21.40 2.20
C ALA A 9 16.11 21.60 1.17
N PRO A 10 14.97 20.90 1.30
CA PRO A 10 13.89 21.05 0.35
C PRO A 10 13.53 22.54 0.23
N GLY A 11 13.46 23.04 -1.01
CA GLY A 11 13.07 24.41 -1.29
C GLY A 11 11.68 24.70 -0.68
N SER A 12 11.34 25.98 -0.51
CA SER A 12 10.00 26.37 -0.02
C SER A 12 8.92 25.80 -0.94
N LEU A 13 7.93 25.11 -0.35
CA LEU A 13 6.75 24.54 -1.01
C LEU A 13 5.46 25.17 -0.43
N GLU A 14 5.51 26.43 -0.08
CA GLU A 14 4.36 27.16 0.50
C GLU A 14 3.13 27.19 -0.41
N ASP A 15 3.31 27.00 -1.72
CA ASP A 15 2.26 26.89 -2.72
C ASP A 15 1.72 25.46 -2.90
N LEU A 16 2.25 24.48 -2.14
CA LEU A 16 1.85 23.09 -2.27
C LEU A 16 0.79 22.70 -1.23
N VAL A 17 -0.26 22.04 -1.72
CA VAL A 17 -1.26 21.34 -0.90
C VAL A 17 -1.23 19.84 -1.20
N VAL A 18 -0.89 19.02 -0.21
CA VAL A 18 -1.02 17.57 -0.27
C VAL A 18 -2.38 17.18 0.30
N VAL A 19 -3.09 16.27 -0.36
CA VAL A 19 -4.44 15.87 0.02
C VAL A 19 -4.54 14.35 0.09
N SER A 20 -4.92 13.81 1.25
CA SER A 20 -5.11 12.37 1.43
C SER A 20 -6.16 12.06 2.49
N ASN A 21 -6.75 10.84 2.45
CA ASN A 21 -7.71 10.44 3.46
C ASN A 21 -7.13 10.43 4.88
N ARG A 22 -5.88 9.98 5.05
CA ARG A 22 -5.15 9.97 6.33
C ARG A 22 -4.04 11.00 6.30
N GLY A 23 -3.94 11.79 7.37
CA GLY A 23 -2.86 12.76 7.56
C GLY A 23 -1.52 12.11 7.96
N PRO A 24 -0.46 12.94 7.99
CA PRO A 24 0.87 12.52 8.43
C PRO A 24 0.96 12.32 9.94
N LEU A 25 0.07 12.94 10.70
CA LEU A 25 -0.04 12.79 12.15
C LEU A 25 -1.27 11.99 12.53
N SER A 26 -1.19 11.29 13.64
CA SER A 26 -2.30 10.67 14.35
C SER A 26 -2.19 10.95 15.84
N PHE A 27 -3.31 11.08 16.51
CA PHE A 27 -3.35 11.31 17.95
C PHE A 27 -4.07 10.17 18.66
N ARG A 28 -3.64 9.89 19.87
CA ARG A 28 -4.29 8.93 20.77
C ARG A 28 -4.28 9.48 22.20
N LEU A 29 -5.19 9.04 23.01
CA LEU A 29 -5.18 9.35 24.45
C LEU A 29 -4.37 8.27 25.17
N ASP A 30 -3.49 8.70 26.09
CA ASP A 30 -2.83 7.80 27.02
C ASP A 30 -3.77 7.38 28.16
N GLU A 31 -3.29 6.53 29.08
CA GLU A 31 -4.05 6.08 30.25
C GLU A 31 -4.49 7.22 31.19
N LYS A 32 -3.89 8.40 31.09
CA LYS A 32 -4.22 9.60 31.84
C LYS A 32 -5.11 10.57 31.09
N GLY A 33 -5.55 10.20 29.86
CA GLY A 33 -6.35 11.06 28.99
C GLY A 33 -5.57 12.21 28.35
N GLN A 34 -4.25 12.14 28.29
CA GLN A 34 -3.41 13.13 27.62
C GLN A 34 -3.21 12.74 26.15
N LEU A 35 -3.20 13.76 25.29
CA LEU A 35 -2.91 13.55 23.88
C LEU A 35 -1.46 13.10 23.68
N VAL A 36 -1.31 11.96 23.04
CA VAL A 36 -0.02 11.45 22.56
C VAL A 36 0.00 11.51 21.05
N LYS A 37 0.93 12.27 20.52
CA LYS A 37 1.16 12.38 19.08
C LYS A 37 1.92 11.16 18.58
N GLY A 38 1.49 10.65 17.42
CA GLY A 38 2.19 9.64 16.65
C GLY A 38 2.22 10.03 15.17
N HIS A 39 3.15 9.48 14.43
CA HIS A 39 3.14 9.62 12.98
C HIS A 39 2.12 8.65 12.36
N GLY A 40 1.48 9.08 11.27
CA GLY A 40 0.50 8.26 10.56
C GLY A 40 1.14 6.94 10.10
N ALA A 41 0.54 5.82 10.52
CA ALA A 41 0.96 4.50 10.05
C ALA A 41 0.49 4.29 8.61
N GLY A 42 1.40 3.89 7.71
CA GLY A 42 1.10 3.52 6.34
C GLY A 42 2.14 4.03 5.33
N GLY A 43 2.34 3.27 4.26
CA GLY A 43 3.36 3.56 3.25
C GLY A 43 3.24 4.95 2.62
N LEU A 44 2.00 5.42 2.36
CA LEU A 44 1.77 6.73 1.74
C LEU A 44 2.20 7.89 2.64
N ALA A 45 1.67 7.97 3.86
CA ALA A 45 2.01 9.06 4.78
C ALA A 45 3.50 9.00 5.17
N GLY A 46 4.04 7.80 5.39
CA GLY A 46 5.45 7.58 5.68
C GLY A 46 6.40 7.99 4.55
N SER A 47 5.98 7.88 3.29
CA SER A 47 6.79 8.27 2.12
C SER A 47 6.67 9.76 1.81
N LEU A 48 5.49 10.39 1.99
CA LEU A 48 5.25 11.79 1.66
C LEU A 48 5.70 12.76 2.77
N TYR A 49 5.51 12.39 4.05
CA TYR A 49 5.82 13.30 5.15
C TYR A 49 7.26 13.80 5.12
N PRO A 50 8.30 12.97 4.94
CA PRO A 50 9.67 13.45 4.86
C PRO A 50 9.94 14.44 3.71
N MET A 51 9.12 14.39 2.65
CA MET A 51 9.28 15.25 1.47
C MET A 51 8.70 16.64 1.69
N VAL A 52 7.74 16.81 2.60
CA VAL A 52 7.05 18.08 2.84
C VAL A 52 7.31 18.68 4.22
N ALA A 53 7.90 17.93 5.14
CA ALA A 53 8.33 18.46 6.42
C ALA A 53 9.38 19.57 6.24
N GLY A 54 9.22 20.69 6.94
CA GLY A 54 10.13 21.84 6.86
C GLY A 54 9.95 22.76 5.63
N THR A 55 8.99 22.47 4.74
CA THR A 55 8.87 23.19 3.45
C THR A 55 7.82 24.31 3.44
N GLY A 56 6.99 24.42 4.46
CA GLY A 56 5.85 25.36 4.50
C GLY A 56 4.59 24.87 3.77
N ALA A 57 4.61 23.66 3.22
CA ALA A 57 3.46 23.06 2.56
C ALA A 57 2.25 22.91 3.51
N THR A 58 1.06 22.71 2.91
CA THR A 58 -0.16 22.38 3.64
C THR A 58 -0.57 20.93 3.34
N TRP A 59 -1.03 20.20 4.36
CA TRP A 59 -1.59 18.85 4.19
C TRP A 59 -3.05 18.81 4.64
N VAL A 60 -3.95 18.53 3.72
CA VAL A 60 -5.38 18.38 3.98
C VAL A 60 -5.71 16.89 4.17
N ALA A 61 -6.33 16.55 5.30
CA ALA A 61 -6.69 15.17 5.64
C ALA A 61 -7.97 15.09 6.49
N CYS A 62 -8.43 13.88 6.81
CA CYS A 62 -9.59 13.64 7.66
C CYS A 62 -9.17 13.36 9.11
N ALA A 63 -9.88 13.92 10.09
CA ALA A 63 -9.82 13.50 11.48
C ALA A 63 -10.45 12.11 11.63
N LEU A 64 -9.68 11.12 12.10
CA LEU A 64 -10.12 9.73 12.15
C LEU A 64 -10.53 9.27 13.55
N SER A 65 -10.20 10.05 14.58
CA SER A 65 -10.44 9.72 15.98
C SER A 65 -10.90 10.94 16.78
N ASP A 66 -11.46 10.70 17.96
CA ASP A 66 -11.78 11.77 18.89
C ASP A 66 -10.53 12.50 19.40
N ALA A 67 -9.40 11.80 19.46
CA ALA A 67 -8.12 12.41 19.79
C ALA A 67 -7.62 13.36 18.69
N ASP A 68 -7.87 13.05 17.40
CA ASP A 68 -7.56 13.96 16.30
C ASP A 68 -8.43 15.24 16.39
N ARG A 69 -9.72 15.08 16.69
CA ARG A 69 -10.64 16.23 16.91
C ARG A 69 -10.18 17.11 18.07
N GLN A 70 -9.82 16.48 19.19
CA GLN A 70 -9.30 17.19 20.35
C GLN A 70 -7.98 17.90 20.04
N ALA A 71 -7.12 17.33 19.22
CA ALA A 71 -5.89 17.98 18.77
C ALA A 71 -6.16 19.19 17.87
N MET A 72 -7.19 19.12 16.99
CA MET A 72 -7.67 20.28 16.21
C MET A 72 -8.12 21.42 17.12
N ASP A 73 -8.95 21.11 18.12
CA ASP A 73 -9.47 22.11 19.07
C ASP A 73 -8.36 22.78 19.89
N GLN A 74 -7.26 22.08 20.14
CA GLN A 74 -6.07 22.60 20.83
C GLN A 74 -5.07 23.30 19.90
N GLY A 75 -5.32 23.36 18.60
CA GLY A 75 -4.44 24.00 17.62
C GLY A 75 -3.11 23.26 17.36
N LEU A 76 -3.06 21.94 17.61
CA LEU A 76 -1.85 21.12 17.44
C LEU A 76 -1.65 20.66 15.98
N MET A 77 -1.89 21.58 15.03
CA MET A 77 -2.00 21.29 13.60
C MET A 77 -0.81 21.81 12.79
N VAL A 78 0.33 21.98 13.43
CA VAL A 78 1.60 22.33 12.77
C VAL A 78 2.68 21.38 13.26
N GLU A 79 3.43 20.79 12.35
CA GLU A 79 4.54 19.90 12.63
C GLU A 79 5.70 20.16 11.66
N ASP A 80 6.87 20.43 12.20
CA ASP A 80 8.08 20.69 11.40
C ASP A 80 7.84 21.68 10.25
N GLY A 81 7.10 22.79 10.51
CA GLY A 81 6.74 23.79 9.49
C GLY A 81 5.67 23.35 8.48
N LEU A 82 5.21 22.10 8.53
CA LEU A 82 4.07 21.61 7.75
C LEU A 82 2.76 22.03 8.43
N ARG A 83 1.87 22.69 7.69
CA ARG A 83 0.52 23.02 8.17
C ARG A 83 -0.41 21.85 7.89
N ILE A 84 -1.18 21.40 8.89
CA ILE A 84 -2.13 20.31 8.76
C ILE A 84 -3.54 20.84 8.91
N GLU A 85 -4.36 20.62 7.91
CA GLU A 85 -5.77 20.99 7.86
C GLU A 85 -6.62 19.72 7.92
N LEU A 86 -7.23 19.45 9.07
CA LEU A 86 -8.11 18.29 9.21
C LEU A 86 -9.57 18.65 8.94
N LEU A 87 -10.27 17.77 8.24
CA LEU A 87 -11.72 17.76 8.09
C LEU A 87 -12.34 16.89 9.15
N ASP A 88 -13.48 17.29 9.67
CA ASP A 88 -14.31 16.49 10.59
C ASP A 88 -15.70 16.29 9.96
N PRO A 89 -15.85 15.38 9.00
CA PRO A 89 -17.14 15.06 8.40
C PRO A 89 -18.07 14.37 9.41
N ASP A 90 -19.38 14.44 9.18
CA ASP A 90 -20.33 13.64 9.94
C ASP A 90 -19.89 12.17 9.97
N PRO A 91 -19.88 11.50 11.15
CA PRO A 91 -19.43 10.11 11.27
C PRO A 91 -20.18 9.12 10.38
N SER A 92 -21.44 9.41 10.02
CA SER A 92 -22.22 8.58 9.09
C SER A 92 -21.75 8.77 7.64
N VAL A 93 -21.45 10.00 7.23
CA VAL A 93 -20.87 10.33 5.93
C VAL A 93 -19.51 9.65 5.77
N TYR A 94 -18.62 9.83 6.77
CA TYR A 94 -17.32 9.19 6.75
C TYR A 94 -17.40 7.66 6.60
N ARG A 95 -18.21 7.01 7.45
CA ARG A 95 -18.36 5.54 7.42
C ARG A 95 -18.91 5.03 6.10
N MET A 96 -19.93 5.68 5.54
CA MET A 96 -20.49 5.29 4.25
C MET A 96 -19.50 5.52 3.11
N ALA A 97 -18.83 6.65 3.07
CA ALA A 97 -17.84 6.96 2.06
C ALA A 97 -16.61 6.02 2.16
N TYR A 98 -16.10 5.81 3.37
CA TYR A 98 -14.87 5.05 3.60
C TYR A 98 -15.09 3.55 3.57
N ASP A 99 -16.02 3.01 4.39
CA ASP A 99 -16.19 1.56 4.51
C ASP A 99 -16.94 0.98 3.31
N VAL A 100 -18.05 1.60 2.88
CA VAL A 100 -18.91 1.03 1.85
C VAL A 100 -18.40 1.35 0.45
N VAL A 101 -18.15 2.62 0.14
CA VAL A 101 -17.73 3.00 -1.22
C VAL A 101 -16.24 2.75 -1.41
N SER A 102 -15.37 3.35 -0.61
CA SER A 102 -13.94 3.23 -0.82
C SER A 102 -13.45 1.79 -0.62
N ASN A 103 -13.67 1.19 0.55
CA ASN A 103 -13.05 -0.07 0.90
C ASN A 103 -13.82 -1.32 0.45
N ALA A 104 -15.17 -1.32 0.48
CA ALA A 104 -15.94 -2.49 0.06
C ALA A 104 -16.36 -2.45 -1.42
N THR A 105 -16.23 -1.30 -2.09
CA THR A 105 -16.58 -1.18 -3.53
C THR A 105 -15.36 -0.86 -4.39
N LEU A 106 -14.75 0.33 -4.27
CA LEU A 106 -13.66 0.75 -5.16
C LEU A 106 -12.39 -0.09 -4.97
N TRP A 107 -12.02 -0.37 -3.73
CA TRP A 107 -10.90 -1.29 -3.45
C TRP A 107 -11.12 -2.67 -4.07
N PHE A 108 -12.32 -3.25 -3.89
CA PHE A 108 -12.67 -4.55 -4.46
C PHE A 108 -12.67 -4.51 -5.99
N CYS A 109 -13.18 -3.44 -6.57
CA CYS A 109 -13.16 -3.21 -8.02
C CYS A 109 -11.72 -3.19 -8.54
N HIS A 110 -10.88 -2.33 -7.98
CA HIS A 110 -9.50 -2.14 -8.44
C HIS A 110 -8.62 -3.38 -8.25
N HIS A 111 -8.88 -4.17 -7.20
CA HIS A 111 -8.13 -5.42 -6.94
C HIS A 111 -8.80 -6.68 -7.52
N HIS A 112 -9.90 -6.55 -8.28
CA HIS A 112 -10.64 -7.68 -8.85
C HIS A 112 -11.10 -8.70 -7.80
N LEU A 113 -11.60 -8.21 -6.66
CA LEU A 113 -11.99 -9.05 -5.51
C LEU A 113 -13.47 -9.40 -5.46
N PHE A 114 -14.29 -8.93 -6.40
CA PHE A 114 -15.70 -9.24 -6.38
C PHE A 114 -15.97 -10.72 -6.61
N ASP A 115 -16.79 -11.31 -5.75
CA ASP A 115 -17.50 -12.56 -6.00
C ASP A 115 -18.67 -12.24 -6.95
N ALA A 116 -18.37 -12.20 -8.24
CA ALA A 116 -19.29 -11.71 -9.28
C ALA A 116 -20.71 -12.31 -9.23
N PRO A 117 -20.94 -13.59 -8.83
CA PRO A 117 -22.29 -14.13 -8.62
C PRO A 117 -23.10 -13.41 -7.53
N ARG A 118 -22.45 -12.70 -6.60
CA ARG A 118 -23.10 -12.08 -5.42
C ARG A 118 -22.80 -10.59 -5.27
N ARG A 119 -21.72 -10.08 -5.83
CA ARG A 119 -21.21 -8.71 -5.65
C ARG A 119 -20.60 -8.15 -6.92
N PRO A 120 -20.60 -6.81 -7.12
CA PRO A 120 -21.17 -5.80 -6.21
C PRO A 120 -22.70 -5.86 -6.17
N ARG A 121 -23.28 -5.30 -5.10
CA ARG A 121 -24.72 -5.13 -4.98
C ARG A 121 -25.04 -3.65 -4.82
N SER A 122 -25.50 -3.03 -5.88
CA SER A 122 -25.86 -1.60 -5.93
C SER A 122 -27.36 -1.43 -5.69
N ASP A 123 -27.77 -1.57 -4.42
CA ASP A 123 -29.14 -1.33 -3.98
C ASP A 123 -29.32 0.11 -3.44
N ARG A 124 -30.51 0.44 -2.91
CA ARG A 124 -30.82 1.77 -2.37
C ARG A 124 -29.80 2.20 -1.29
N ARG A 125 -29.43 1.30 -0.37
CA ARG A 125 -28.48 1.60 0.71
C ARG A 125 -27.09 1.92 0.15
N TRP A 126 -26.70 1.21 -0.90
CA TRP A 126 -25.46 1.50 -1.59
C TRP A 126 -25.50 2.87 -2.31
N SER A 127 -26.66 3.23 -2.89
CA SER A 127 -26.82 4.56 -3.51
C SER A 127 -26.73 5.69 -2.46
N GLU A 128 -27.27 5.49 -1.26
CA GLU A 128 -27.11 6.42 -0.13
C GLU A 128 -25.63 6.56 0.27
N ALA A 129 -24.86 5.47 0.23
CA ALA A 129 -23.43 5.51 0.48
C ALA A 129 -22.65 6.23 -0.63
N TRP A 130 -23.10 6.13 -1.89
CA TRP A 130 -22.52 6.89 -2.99
C TRP A 130 -22.73 8.41 -2.82
N GLU A 131 -23.91 8.84 -2.37
CA GLU A 131 -24.16 10.25 -2.02
C GLU A 131 -23.23 10.72 -0.89
N ALA A 132 -22.99 9.88 0.11
CA ALA A 132 -22.03 10.19 1.18
C ALA A 132 -20.58 10.31 0.64
N TYR A 133 -20.20 9.51 -0.35
CA TYR A 133 -18.89 9.61 -1.00
C TYR A 133 -18.76 10.91 -1.81
N ARG A 134 -19.81 11.35 -2.51
CA ARG A 134 -19.85 12.67 -3.15
C ARG A 134 -19.68 13.79 -2.14
N GLU A 135 -20.44 13.75 -1.04
CA GLU A 135 -20.35 14.74 0.03
C GLU A 135 -18.96 14.78 0.64
N TYR A 136 -18.38 13.61 0.90
CA TYR A 136 -17.02 13.49 1.43
C TYR A 136 -15.99 14.14 0.52
N ASN A 137 -16.04 13.88 -0.78
CA ASN A 137 -15.14 14.48 -1.76
C ASN A 137 -15.37 16.00 -1.91
N ARG A 138 -16.62 16.46 -1.83
CA ARG A 138 -16.97 17.88 -1.85
C ARG A 138 -16.35 18.63 -0.67
N LEU A 139 -16.42 18.09 0.53
CA LEU A 139 -15.80 18.68 1.74
C LEU A 139 -14.28 18.81 1.58
N PHE A 140 -13.62 17.83 0.98
CA PHE A 140 -12.20 17.92 0.66
C PHE A 140 -11.91 19.00 -0.37
N ALA A 141 -12.69 19.07 -1.44
CA ALA A 141 -12.52 20.08 -2.48
C ALA A 141 -12.68 21.51 -1.90
N GLU A 142 -13.70 21.73 -1.07
CA GLU A 142 -13.93 23.02 -0.40
C GLU A 142 -12.77 23.40 0.53
N ARG A 143 -12.24 22.44 1.30
CA ARG A 143 -11.10 22.70 2.18
C ARG A 143 -9.84 23.02 1.38
N VAL A 144 -9.57 22.28 0.31
CA VAL A 144 -8.46 22.53 -0.60
C VAL A 144 -8.59 23.90 -1.27
N ALA A 145 -9.79 24.23 -1.76
CA ALA A 145 -10.06 25.53 -2.39
C ALA A 145 -9.80 26.70 -1.46
N ALA A 146 -10.07 26.54 -0.16
CA ALA A 146 -9.82 27.55 0.88
C ALA A 146 -8.34 27.60 1.31
N ALA A 147 -7.65 26.47 1.33
CA ALA A 147 -6.27 26.38 1.81
C ALA A 147 -5.21 26.70 0.74
N ALA A 148 -5.52 26.40 -0.54
CA ALA A 148 -4.56 26.57 -1.64
C ALA A 148 -4.41 28.03 -2.05
N PRO A 149 -3.19 28.55 -2.18
CA PRO A 149 -2.94 29.90 -2.72
C PRO A 149 -3.34 29.97 -4.21
N GLU A 150 -3.33 31.18 -4.77
CA GLU A 150 -3.58 31.40 -6.20
C GLU A 150 -2.54 30.63 -7.04
N ALA A 151 -2.99 29.94 -8.09
CA ALA A 151 -2.18 29.08 -8.95
C ALA A 151 -1.36 28.01 -8.19
N GLY A 152 -1.81 27.61 -6.98
CA GLY A 152 -1.15 26.61 -6.14
C GLY A 152 -1.11 25.24 -6.76
N ARG A 153 -0.12 24.43 -6.33
CA ARG A 153 0.00 23.01 -6.68
C ARG A 153 -0.80 22.15 -5.72
N VAL A 154 -1.56 21.17 -6.22
CA VAL A 154 -2.38 20.29 -5.40
C VAL A 154 -2.13 18.84 -5.78
N LEU A 155 -1.61 18.02 -4.86
CA LEU A 155 -1.35 16.60 -5.04
C LEU A 155 -2.39 15.76 -4.27
N VAL A 156 -3.38 15.23 -4.96
CA VAL A 156 -4.46 14.43 -4.37
C VAL A 156 -4.11 12.94 -4.47
N GLN A 157 -4.23 12.24 -3.33
CA GLN A 157 -3.75 10.88 -3.21
C GLN A 157 -4.89 9.88 -3.06
N ASP A 158 -4.89 8.90 -3.96
CA ASP A 158 -5.58 7.63 -3.90
C ASP A 158 -7.11 7.68 -4.13
N TYR A 159 -7.71 6.49 -4.31
CA TYR A 159 -9.10 6.23 -4.74
C TYR A 159 -10.20 6.76 -3.80
N HIS A 160 -9.84 7.22 -2.62
CA HIS A 160 -10.78 7.85 -1.68
C HIS A 160 -11.29 9.21 -2.18
N LEU A 161 -10.53 9.88 -3.03
CA LEU A 161 -10.68 11.29 -3.39
C LEU A 161 -10.78 11.52 -4.91
N THR A 162 -11.34 10.55 -5.64
CA THR A 162 -11.41 10.59 -7.10
C THR A 162 -12.32 11.68 -7.65
N LEU A 163 -13.34 12.13 -6.88
CA LEU A 163 -14.27 13.16 -7.34
C LEU A 163 -13.78 14.60 -7.08
N VAL A 164 -12.74 14.78 -6.28
CA VAL A 164 -12.19 16.11 -5.91
C VAL A 164 -11.77 16.90 -7.15
N GLY A 165 -11.25 16.23 -8.20
CA GLY A 165 -10.79 16.89 -9.41
C GLY A 165 -11.87 17.68 -10.13
N ALA A 166 -13.06 17.12 -10.31
CA ALA A 166 -14.18 17.80 -10.97
C ALA A 166 -14.66 19.03 -10.18
N GLU A 167 -14.68 18.94 -8.85
CA GLU A 167 -15.05 20.06 -7.98
C GLU A 167 -14.02 21.18 -8.05
N LEU A 168 -12.72 20.87 -7.95
CA LEU A 168 -11.65 21.86 -8.05
C LEU A 168 -11.59 22.50 -9.42
N ALA A 169 -11.76 21.75 -10.50
CA ALA A 169 -11.79 22.32 -11.86
C ALA A 169 -12.90 23.34 -12.06
N ARG A 170 -14.02 23.19 -11.32
CA ARG A 170 -15.14 24.12 -11.36
C ARG A 170 -14.90 25.37 -10.45
N GLU A 171 -14.39 25.16 -9.25
CA GLU A 171 -14.28 26.20 -8.22
C GLU A 171 -12.97 27.00 -8.28
N ARG A 172 -11.88 26.32 -8.60
CA ARG A 172 -10.53 26.84 -8.61
C ARG A 172 -9.77 26.38 -9.87
N PRO A 173 -10.19 26.79 -11.06
CA PRO A 173 -9.55 26.43 -12.34
C PRO A 173 -8.12 26.95 -12.47
N ASP A 174 -7.68 27.83 -11.58
CA ASP A 174 -6.32 28.32 -11.46
C ASP A 174 -5.34 27.29 -10.86
N LEU A 175 -5.85 26.27 -10.12
CA LEU A 175 -5.01 25.31 -9.42
C LEU A 175 -4.40 24.28 -10.38
N ARG A 176 -3.16 23.90 -10.12
CA ARG A 176 -2.42 22.86 -10.84
C ARG A 176 -2.57 21.55 -10.10
N THR A 177 -3.52 20.73 -10.52
CA THR A 177 -3.97 19.57 -9.78
C THR A 177 -3.45 18.26 -10.36
N VAL A 178 -2.89 17.41 -9.53
CA VAL A 178 -2.44 16.04 -9.88
C VAL A 178 -3.12 15.04 -8.97
N HIS A 179 -3.66 13.97 -9.54
CA HIS A 179 -4.14 12.82 -8.79
C HIS A 179 -3.14 11.66 -8.92
N PHE A 180 -2.83 10.97 -7.82
CA PHE A 180 -2.01 9.76 -7.85
C PHE A 180 -2.76 8.57 -7.27
N THR A 181 -2.91 7.50 -8.06
CA THR A 181 -3.59 6.27 -7.67
C THR A 181 -2.57 5.23 -7.17
N HIS A 182 -2.68 4.84 -5.90
CA HIS A 182 -1.77 3.87 -5.27
C HIS A 182 -2.23 2.42 -5.43
N THR A 183 -3.50 2.20 -5.74
CA THR A 183 -4.05 0.87 -6.06
C THR A 183 -3.77 0.50 -7.51
N PRO A 184 -3.96 -0.77 -7.91
CA PRO A 184 -4.19 -1.08 -9.30
C PRO A 184 -5.35 -0.25 -9.84
N PHE A 185 -5.47 -0.09 -11.17
CA PHE A 185 -6.70 0.44 -11.74
C PHE A 185 -7.49 -0.69 -12.40
N ALA A 186 -8.80 -0.73 -12.15
CA ALA A 186 -9.69 -1.77 -12.68
C ALA A 186 -9.71 -1.76 -14.20
N ASP A 187 -9.84 -2.94 -14.81
CA ASP A 187 -10.11 -3.07 -16.23
C ASP A 187 -11.58 -2.70 -16.53
N PRO A 188 -11.93 -2.30 -17.78
CA PRO A 188 -13.30 -1.97 -18.14
C PRO A 188 -14.31 -3.08 -17.84
N SER A 189 -13.90 -4.34 -17.94
CA SER A 189 -14.74 -5.51 -17.65
C SER A 189 -15.20 -5.59 -16.19
N VAL A 190 -14.41 -5.06 -15.27
CA VAL A 190 -14.73 -5.02 -13.83
C VAL A 190 -15.41 -3.71 -13.46
N LEU A 191 -14.90 -2.57 -13.95
CA LEU A 191 -15.48 -1.27 -13.63
C LEU A 191 -16.96 -1.18 -14.07
N ARG A 192 -17.33 -1.79 -15.21
CA ARG A 192 -18.72 -1.85 -15.70
C ARG A 192 -19.70 -2.63 -14.81
N MET A 193 -19.23 -3.31 -13.78
CA MET A 193 -20.13 -3.91 -12.77
C MET A 193 -20.78 -2.86 -11.88
N LEU A 194 -20.25 -1.64 -11.83
CA LEU A 194 -20.85 -0.51 -11.12
C LEU A 194 -21.99 0.13 -11.95
N PRO A 195 -22.91 0.88 -11.33
CA PRO A 195 -23.93 1.63 -12.06
C PRO A 195 -23.31 2.63 -13.07
N THR A 196 -23.88 2.76 -14.26
CA THR A 196 -23.35 3.62 -15.32
C THR A 196 -23.13 5.07 -14.87
N ALA A 197 -24.10 5.65 -14.15
CA ALA A 197 -23.96 7.01 -13.62
C ALA A 197 -22.75 7.17 -12.67
N VAL A 198 -22.46 6.14 -11.88
CA VAL A 198 -21.30 6.12 -10.97
C VAL A 198 -19.99 6.05 -11.73
N ILE A 199 -19.95 5.22 -12.79
CA ILE A 199 -18.77 5.12 -13.67
C ILE A 199 -18.50 6.47 -14.33
N ASP A 200 -19.54 7.11 -14.86
CA ASP A 200 -19.44 8.43 -15.49
C ASP A 200 -18.91 9.49 -14.52
N GLU A 201 -19.37 9.47 -13.26
CA GLU A 201 -18.92 10.40 -12.24
C GLU A 201 -17.47 10.14 -11.79
N LEU A 202 -17.09 8.88 -11.59
CA LEU A 202 -15.71 8.51 -11.26
C LEU A 202 -14.74 8.98 -12.33
N LEU A 203 -15.03 8.66 -13.59
CA LEU A 203 -14.20 9.05 -14.71
C LEU A 203 -14.21 10.56 -14.93
N ALA A 204 -15.35 11.24 -14.71
CA ALA A 204 -15.45 12.70 -14.74
C ALA A 204 -14.64 13.35 -13.63
N GLY A 205 -14.71 12.79 -12.41
CA GLY A 205 -13.95 13.25 -11.25
C GLY A 205 -12.46 13.23 -11.51
N MET A 206 -11.96 12.11 -11.98
CA MET A 206 -10.55 11.98 -12.36
C MET A 206 -10.17 12.84 -13.56
N ALA A 207 -11.05 13.00 -14.56
CA ALA A 207 -10.80 13.88 -15.70
C ALA A 207 -10.75 15.38 -15.33
N GLY A 208 -11.21 15.75 -14.16
CA GLY A 208 -11.09 17.11 -13.62
C GLY A 208 -9.69 17.47 -13.12
N PHE A 209 -8.80 16.48 -12.93
CA PHE A 209 -7.39 16.76 -12.63
C PHE A 209 -6.60 17.10 -13.89
N GLY A 210 -5.56 17.92 -13.76
CA GLY A 210 -4.65 18.24 -14.86
C GLY A 210 -3.83 17.01 -15.31
N ALA A 211 -3.43 16.14 -14.37
CA ALA A 211 -2.79 14.86 -14.67
C ALA A 211 -3.16 13.78 -13.66
N CYS A 212 -3.13 12.50 -14.11
CA CYS A 212 -3.34 11.32 -13.27
C CYS A 212 -2.11 10.41 -13.30
N GLY A 213 -1.53 10.15 -12.13
CA GLY A 213 -0.36 9.31 -11.92
C GLY A 213 -0.72 7.89 -11.47
N PHE A 214 0.11 6.94 -11.89
CA PHE A 214 -0.01 5.52 -11.54
C PHE A 214 1.37 4.93 -11.29
N HIS A 215 1.43 3.86 -10.52
CA HIS A 215 2.72 3.19 -10.25
C HIS A 215 3.30 2.49 -11.46
N THR A 216 2.47 2.02 -12.39
CA THR A 216 2.89 1.21 -13.53
C THR A 216 2.13 1.59 -14.79
N GLU A 217 2.72 1.27 -15.94
CA GLU A 217 2.06 1.47 -17.24
C GLU A 217 0.78 0.62 -17.37
N ARG A 218 0.77 -0.57 -16.79
CA ARG A 218 -0.41 -1.45 -16.77
C ARG A 218 -1.61 -0.77 -16.11
N TRP A 219 -1.41 -0.07 -15.00
CA TRP A 219 -2.50 0.63 -14.29
C TRP A 219 -2.96 1.89 -15.04
N ALA A 220 -2.02 2.62 -15.62
CA ALA A 220 -2.33 3.76 -16.48
C ALA A 220 -3.11 3.32 -17.73
N ALA A 221 -2.73 2.22 -18.37
CA ALA A 221 -3.43 1.65 -19.50
C ALA A 221 -4.86 1.21 -19.14
N GLY A 222 -5.06 0.58 -17.97
CA GLY A 222 -6.39 0.22 -17.46
C GLY A 222 -7.30 1.45 -17.30
N TYR A 223 -6.77 2.53 -16.72
CA TYR A 223 -7.48 3.80 -16.59
C TYR A 223 -7.88 4.38 -17.95
N ARG A 224 -6.94 4.47 -18.91
CA ARG A 224 -7.22 4.96 -20.27
C ARG A 224 -8.25 4.08 -21.01
N ALA A 225 -8.16 2.76 -20.84
CA ALA A 225 -9.12 1.83 -21.41
C ALA A 225 -10.54 2.06 -20.86
N CYS A 226 -10.68 2.29 -19.55
CA CYS A 226 -11.96 2.62 -18.93
C CYS A 226 -12.56 3.91 -19.52
N HIS A 227 -11.77 4.96 -19.70
CA HIS A 227 -12.24 6.18 -20.36
C HIS A 227 -12.74 5.91 -21.80
N ASN A 228 -11.93 5.22 -22.60
CA ASN A 228 -12.23 4.97 -24.00
C ASN A 228 -13.49 4.11 -24.17
N GLU A 229 -13.69 3.09 -23.34
CA GLU A 229 -14.80 2.14 -23.47
C GLU A 229 -16.07 2.57 -22.74
N LEU A 230 -15.93 3.19 -21.56
CA LEU A 230 -17.06 3.42 -20.65
C LEU A 230 -17.52 4.88 -20.60
N SER A 231 -16.70 5.83 -21.09
CA SER A 231 -17.04 7.25 -21.18
C SER A 231 -16.59 7.84 -22.50
N PRO A 232 -17.06 7.27 -23.64
CA PRO A 232 -16.61 7.70 -24.97
C PRO A 232 -16.94 9.18 -25.21
N GLY A 233 -15.97 9.91 -25.77
CA GLY A 233 -16.10 11.34 -26.06
C GLY A 233 -15.67 12.27 -24.93
N ARG A 234 -15.36 11.78 -23.74
CA ARG A 234 -14.69 12.55 -22.69
C ARG A 234 -13.18 12.56 -22.92
N ALA A 235 -12.57 13.73 -22.83
CA ALA A 235 -11.11 13.83 -22.90
C ALA A 235 -10.48 13.04 -21.74
N VAL A 236 -9.46 12.24 -22.04
CA VAL A 236 -8.64 11.57 -21.05
C VAL A 236 -7.59 12.57 -20.58
N PRO A 237 -7.45 12.84 -19.28
CA PRO A 237 -6.41 13.73 -18.79
C PRO A 237 -5.01 13.15 -19.07
N ALA A 238 -4.00 13.99 -18.99
CA ALA A 238 -2.61 13.52 -19.07
C ALA A 238 -2.38 12.40 -18.03
N THR A 239 -1.75 11.31 -18.47
CA THR A 239 -1.37 10.21 -17.56
C THR A 239 0.14 10.10 -17.51
N PHE A 240 0.68 9.81 -16.33
CA PHE A 240 2.09 9.53 -16.13
C PHE A 240 2.31 8.31 -15.25
N VAL A 241 3.47 7.69 -15.39
CA VAL A 241 3.87 6.52 -14.61
C VAL A 241 5.05 6.89 -13.73
N SER A 242 4.92 6.64 -12.44
CA SER A 242 5.98 6.84 -11.46
C SER A 242 5.87 5.80 -10.35
N GLY A 243 6.80 4.83 -10.33
CA GLY A 243 6.84 3.79 -9.30
C GLY A 243 7.35 4.36 -7.97
N LEU A 244 6.58 4.19 -6.90
CA LEU A 244 7.06 4.50 -5.56
C LEU A 244 8.15 3.49 -5.16
N SER A 245 9.28 3.98 -4.67
CA SER A 245 10.32 3.17 -4.07
C SER A 245 10.33 3.29 -2.54
N THR A 246 11.19 2.51 -1.88
CA THR A 246 11.38 2.58 -0.44
C THR A 246 12.48 3.57 -0.08
N ASP A 247 12.38 4.18 1.09
CA ASP A 247 13.45 4.98 1.70
C ASP A 247 14.52 4.04 2.25
N THR A 248 15.52 3.77 1.43
CA THR A 248 16.57 2.78 1.71
C THR A 248 17.44 3.17 2.89
N ASP A 249 17.77 4.45 3.05
CA ASP A 249 18.61 4.95 4.14
C ASP A 249 17.91 4.82 5.49
N ARG A 250 16.66 5.24 5.54
CA ARG A 250 15.82 5.09 6.73
C ARG A 250 15.61 3.62 7.08
N LEU A 251 15.36 2.78 6.09
CA LEU A 251 15.14 1.36 6.30
C LEU A 251 16.40 0.67 6.86
N LEU A 252 17.59 0.99 6.29
CA LEU A 252 18.88 0.49 6.78
C LEU A 252 19.23 1.01 8.18
N ALA A 253 18.85 2.24 8.51
CA ALA A 253 18.98 2.75 9.88
C ALA A 253 18.08 2.00 10.87
N SER A 254 16.82 1.74 10.47
CA SER A 254 15.84 1.08 11.34
C SER A 254 16.21 -0.36 11.70
N ILE A 255 16.88 -1.13 10.83
CA ILE A 255 17.31 -2.50 11.17
C ILE A 255 18.40 -2.56 12.25
N ALA A 256 19.08 -1.44 12.51
CA ALA A 256 20.11 -1.36 13.56
C ALA A 256 19.52 -1.03 14.96
N GLU A 257 18.23 -0.79 15.07
CA GLU A 257 17.58 -0.46 16.34
C GLU A 257 17.58 -1.64 17.32
N PRO A 258 17.76 -1.39 18.64
CA PRO A 258 17.83 -2.46 19.64
C PRO A 258 16.59 -3.36 19.70
N ASP A 259 15.41 -2.83 19.37
CA ASP A 259 14.17 -3.60 19.40
C ASP A 259 14.08 -4.58 18.23
N VAL A 260 14.71 -4.27 17.08
CA VAL A 260 14.85 -5.20 15.96
C VAL A 260 15.76 -6.37 16.33
N GLU A 261 16.87 -6.12 17.02
CA GLU A 261 17.77 -7.18 17.49
C GLU A 261 17.09 -8.11 18.49
N LYS A 262 16.31 -7.56 19.44
CA LYS A 262 15.49 -8.37 20.36
C LYS A 262 14.45 -9.22 19.62
N ALA A 263 13.80 -8.63 18.61
CA ALA A 263 12.82 -9.34 17.77
C ALA A 263 13.50 -10.46 16.98
N ARG A 264 14.71 -10.24 16.47
CA ARG A 264 15.50 -11.27 15.77
C ARG A 264 15.80 -12.47 16.68
N GLY A 265 16.23 -12.24 17.93
CA GLY A 265 16.48 -13.32 18.89
C GLY A 265 15.22 -14.16 19.19
N ARG A 266 14.05 -13.52 19.31
CA ARG A 266 12.76 -14.23 19.46
C ARG A 266 12.42 -15.04 18.22
N LEU A 267 12.54 -14.46 17.05
CA LEU A 267 12.24 -15.10 15.78
C LEU A 267 13.11 -16.35 15.54
N GLU A 268 14.43 -16.26 15.79
CA GLU A 268 15.34 -17.40 15.65
C GLU A 268 14.97 -18.56 16.62
N SER A 269 14.49 -18.22 17.82
CA SER A 269 14.02 -19.24 18.77
C SER A 269 12.74 -19.94 18.27
N GLU A 270 11.85 -19.24 17.58
CA GLU A 270 10.62 -19.81 17.01
C GLU A 270 10.92 -20.66 15.76
N ILE A 271 11.84 -20.21 14.91
CA ILE A 271 12.28 -20.95 13.71
C ILE A 271 13.02 -22.24 14.10
N GLY A 272 13.93 -22.15 15.07
CA GLY A 272 14.84 -23.21 15.45
C GLY A 272 16.07 -23.32 14.54
N PRO A 273 17.10 -24.05 14.98
CA PRO A 273 18.42 -24.04 14.35
C PRO A 273 18.43 -24.72 12.96
N GLY A 274 19.22 -24.16 12.04
CA GLY A 274 19.56 -24.79 10.76
C GLY A 274 18.41 -24.87 9.74
N ARG A 275 17.31 -24.15 9.95
CA ARG A 275 16.15 -24.13 9.08
C ARG A 275 16.17 -22.97 8.10
N GLN A 276 15.72 -23.22 6.89
CA GLN A 276 15.44 -22.19 5.91
C GLN A 276 14.08 -21.54 6.19
N VAL A 277 13.93 -20.28 5.77
CA VAL A 277 12.76 -19.46 6.05
C VAL A 277 12.10 -19.01 4.75
N ILE A 278 10.85 -19.42 4.57
CA ILE A 278 9.94 -18.74 3.65
C ILE A 278 9.22 -17.66 4.46
N LEU A 279 9.35 -16.40 4.06
CA LEU A 279 8.77 -15.25 4.73
C LEU A 279 7.66 -14.63 3.91
N ARG A 280 6.60 -14.20 4.57
CA ARG A 280 5.69 -13.17 4.07
C ARG A 280 5.45 -12.10 5.12
N VAL A 281 5.31 -10.86 4.68
CA VAL A 281 4.93 -9.70 5.50
C VAL A 281 3.82 -8.96 4.78
N ASP A 282 2.60 -8.98 5.32
CA ASP A 282 1.43 -8.43 4.66
C ASP A 282 0.40 -7.90 5.66
N ARG A 283 -0.47 -7.00 5.19
CA ARG A 283 -1.75 -6.77 5.86
C ARG A 283 -2.67 -7.98 5.67
N MET A 284 -3.51 -8.28 6.66
CA MET A 284 -4.54 -9.33 6.57
C MET A 284 -5.63 -8.92 5.58
N GLU A 285 -5.33 -9.00 4.28
CA GLU A 285 -6.19 -8.55 3.18
C GLU A 285 -6.34 -9.62 2.11
N LEU A 286 -7.54 -9.67 1.51
CA LEU A 286 -7.87 -10.65 0.48
C LEU A 286 -6.94 -10.53 -0.75
N SER A 287 -6.57 -9.30 -1.14
CA SER A 287 -5.67 -9.04 -2.27
C SER A 287 -4.28 -9.64 -2.08
N LYS A 288 -3.84 -9.82 -0.83
CA LYS A 288 -2.52 -10.38 -0.48
C LYS A 288 -2.40 -11.89 -0.68
N ASN A 289 -3.54 -12.58 -0.92
CA ASN A 289 -3.54 -13.99 -1.34
C ASN A 289 -2.84 -14.94 -0.35
N ILE A 290 -3.05 -14.72 0.95
CA ILE A 290 -2.35 -15.44 2.03
C ILE A 290 -2.63 -16.94 1.95
N LEU A 291 -3.88 -17.31 1.72
CA LEU A 291 -4.32 -18.71 1.68
C LEU A 291 -3.61 -19.54 0.61
N ARG A 292 -3.50 -19.00 -0.64
CA ARG A 292 -2.80 -19.74 -1.70
C ARG A 292 -1.31 -19.88 -1.41
N GLY A 293 -0.69 -18.91 -0.72
CA GLY A 293 0.68 -19.06 -0.24
C GLY A 293 0.85 -20.25 0.73
N PHE A 294 -0.09 -20.42 1.66
CA PHE A 294 -0.07 -21.55 2.58
C PHE A 294 -0.40 -22.88 1.90
N TRP A 295 -1.32 -22.90 0.95
CA TRP A 295 -1.61 -24.11 0.18
C TRP A 295 -0.42 -24.53 -0.69
N ALA A 296 0.29 -23.60 -1.30
CA ALA A 296 1.50 -23.88 -2.05
C ALA A 296 2.62 -24.45 -1.15
N TYR A 297 2.76 -23.91 0.05
CA TYR A 297 3.70 -24.46 1.03
C TYR A 297 3.29 -25.85 1.50
N GLU A 298 2.00 -26.10 1.75
CA GLU A 298 1.50 -27.45 2.09
C GLU A 298 1.77 -28.45 0.96
N GLU A 299 1.58 -28.01 -0.30
CA GLU A 299 1.87 -28.84 -1.47
C GLU A 299 3.36 -29.15 -1.59
N LEU A 300 4.23 -28.17 -1.34
CA LEU A 300 5.67 -28.39 -1.25
C LEU A 300 6.02 -29.47 -0.22
N LEU A 301 5.48 -29.40 0.99
CA LEU A 301 5.74 -30.38 2.05
C LEU A 301 5.18 -31.77 1.72
N ALA A 302 4.07 -31.83 0.96
CA ALA A 302 3.46 -33.10 0.55
C ALA A 302 4.29 -33.80 -0.53
N ASN A 303 4.72 -33.05 -1.55
CA ASN A 303 5.38 -33.57 -2.74
C ASN A 303 6.89 -33.77 -2.54
N GLU A 304 7.51 -33.02 -1.63
CA GLU A 304 8.95 -33.01 -1.40
C GLU A 304 9.26 -33.18 0.10
N PRO A 305 9.21 -34.45 0.60
CA PRO A 305 9.38 -34.77 2.03
C PRO A 305 10.70 -34.27 2.64
N GLU A 306 11.72 -34.08 1.83
CA GLU A 306 13.03 -33.57 2.28
C GLU A 306 12.97 -32.16 2.87
N TRP A 307 11.92 -31.38 2.61
CA TRP A 307 11.73 -30.06 3.20
C TRP A 307 11.09 -30.09 4.58
N ARG A 308 10.50 -31.20 4.97
CA ARG A 308 9.93 -31.36 6.33
C ARG A 308 11.03 -31.22 7.36
N GLU A 309 10.75 -30.47 8.43
CA GLU A 309 11.68 -30.13 9.50
C GLU A 309 12.85 -29.20 9.09
N ARG A 310 13.03 -28.93 7.81
CA ARG A 310 14.13 -28.15 7.26
C ARG A 310 13.73 -26.74 6.82
N VAL A 311 12.43 -26.48 6.65
CA VAL A 311 11.91 -25.17 6.26
C VAL A 311 10.76 -24.76 7.19
N VAL A 312 10.71 -23.46 7.52
CA VAL A 312 9.62 -22.86 8.30
C VAL A 312 9.01 -21.74 7.46
N PHE A 313 7.70 -21.68 7.40
CA PHE A 313 6.99 -20.56 6.83
C PHE A 313 6.67 -19.55 7.93
N VAL A 314 7.34 -18.40 7.93
CA VAL A 314 7.05 -17.28 8.85
C VAL A 314 6.07 -16.34 8.14
N ALA A 315 4.90 -16.15 8.73
CA ALA A 315 3.85 -15.28 8.22
C ALA A 315 3.56 -14.16 9.23
N LEU A 316 3.91 -12.95 8.86
CA LEU A 316 3.60 -11.73 9.62
C LEU A 316 2.45 -11.03 8.91
N ALA A 317 1.23 -11.20 9.44
CA ALA A 317 -0.01 -10.79 8.81
C ALA A 317 -0.81 -9.88 9.75
N TYR A 318 -0.54 -8.58 9.74
CA TYR A 318 -1.16 -7.66 10.68
C TYR A 318 -2.59 -7.26 10.28
N PRO A 319 -3.47 -7.01 11.28
CA PRO A 319 -4.89 -6.74 11.05
C PRO A 319 -5.13 -5.54 10.13
N SER A 320 -6.14 -5.64 9.28
CA SER A 320 -6.58 -4.56 8.40
C SER A 320 -8.11 -4.54 8.31
N ARG A 321 -8.70 -3.35 8.23
CA ARG A 321 -10.13 -3.11 7.97
C ARG A 321 -11.09 -4.04 8.75
N GLN A 322 -10.83 -4.25 10.03
CA GLN A 322 -11.61 -5.14 10.91
C GLN A 322 -13.11 -4.77 11.04
N GLY A 323 -13.52 -3.59 10.58
CA GLY A 323 -14.92 -3.20 10.46
C GLY A 323 -15.68 -3.90 9.33
N LEU A 324 -15.00 -4.58 8.39
CA LEU A 324 -15.61 -5.25 7.24
C LEU A 324 -15.70 -6.75 7.48
N ALA A 325 -16.91 -7.30 7.30
CA ALA A 325 -17.19 -8.73 7.55
C ALA A 325 -16.32 -9.66 6.69
N GLU A 326 -15.99 -9.27 5.46
CA GLU A 326 -15.14 -10.02 4.55
C GLU A 326 -13.72 -10.18 5.08
N TYR A 327 -13.17 -9.16 5.73
CA TYR A 327 -11.84 -9.18 6.31
C TYR A 327 -11.78 -10.05 7.56
N LEU A 328 -12.82 -9.98 8.42
CA LEU A 328 -12.93 -10.87 9.59
C LEU A 328 -13.08 -12.35 9.16
N ALA A 329 -13.92 -12.61 8.16
CA ALA A 329 -14.08 -13.97 7.62
C ALA A 329 -12.76 -14.50 7.04
N TYR A 330 -12.03 -13.66 6.29
CA TYR A 330 -10.74 -14.01 5.72
C TYR A 330 -9.68 -14.29 6.78
N GLN A 331 -9.61 -13.50 7.84
CA GLN A 331 -8.72 -13.73 8.98
C GLN A 331 -8.98 -15.10 9.61
N ASN A 332 -10.25 -15.42 9.90
CA ASN A 332 -10.66 -16.71 10.47
C ASN A 332 -10.26 -17.89 9.55
N GLU A 333 -10.39 -17.72 8.23
CA GLU A 333 -10.01 -18.74 7.26
C GLU A 333 -8.48 -18.95 7.23
N VAL A 334 -7.71 -17.86 7.29
CA VAL A 334 -6.24 -17.88 7.39
C VAL A 334 -5.78 -18.62 8.64
N GLU A 335 -6.29 -18.27 9.81
CA GLU A 335 -5.94 -18.90 11.09
C GLU A 335 -6.33 -20.37 11.13
N SER A 336 -7.52 -20.72 10.62
CA SER A 336 -8.00 -22.10 10.53
C SER A 336 -7.15 -22.94 9.58
N THR A 337 -6.70 -22.35 8.47
CA THR A 337 -5.82 -23.02 7.49
C THR A 337 -4.46 -23.31 8.11
N VAL A 338 -3.86 -22.36 8.82
CA VAL A 338 -2.60 -22.55 9.54
C VAL A 338 -2.73 -23.65 10.60
N ALA A 339 -3.80 -23.60 11.41
CA ALA A 339 -4.03 -24.62 12.43
C ALA A 339 -4.18 -26.03 11.81
N ARG A 340 -4.84 -26.15 10.65
CA ARG A 340 -5.00 -27.41 9.92
C ARG A 340 -3.65 -27.92 9.40
N ILE A 341 -2.86 -27.07 8.74
CA ILE A 341 -1.55 -27.45 8.18
C ILE A 341 -0.59 -27.85 9.31
N ASN A 342 -0.50 -27.06 10.38
CA ASN A 342 0.36 -27.37 11.51
C ASN A 342 -0.05 -28.67 12.18
N ARG A 343 -1.36 -28.94 12.38
CA ARG A 343 -1.83 -30.23 12.93
C ARG A 343 -1.43 -31.43 12.09
N ARG A 344 -1.38 -31.24 10.77
CA ARG A 344 -1.04 -32.32 9.82
C ARG A 344 0.46 -32.65 9.81
N TRP A 345 1.30 -31.63 9.90
CA TRP A 345 2.72 -31.76 9.57
C TRP A 345 3.67 -31.53 10.73
N ALA A 346 3.25 -30.86 11.83
CA ALA A 346 4.15 -30.57 12.94
C ALA A 346 4.74 -31.84 13.58
N THR A 347 5.98 -31.72 14.02
CA THR A 347 6.69 -32.76 14.79
C THR A 347 7.25 -32.14 16.07
N PRO A 348 7.70 -32.93 17.06
CA PRO A 348 8.38 -32.37 18.23
C PRO A 348 9.56 -31.48 17.81
N GLY A 349 9.48 -30.20 18.16
CA GLY A 349 10.52 -29.20 17.84
C GLY A 349 10.44 -28.54 16.47
N TRP A 350 9.39 -28.82 15.68
CA TRP A 350 9.15 -28.13 14.41
C TRP A 350 7.68 -27.79 14.18
N THR A 351 7.42 -26.53 13.99
CA THR A 351 6.10 -26.00 13.56
C THR A 351 6.21 -25.49 12.13
N PRO A 352 5.48 -26.07 11.18
CA PRO A 352 5.57 -25.71 9.75
C PRO A 352 5.34 -24.23 9.48
N ILE A 353 4.26 -23.66 10.06
CA ILE A 353 3.87 -22.26 9.86
C ILE A 353 3.85 -21.55 11.21
N VAL A 354 4.68 -20.51 11.34
CA VAL A 354 4.67 -19.55 12.45
C VAL A 354 3.88 -18.32 11.98
N LEU A 355 2.67 -18.14 12.52
CA LEU A 355 1.77 -17.03 12.17
C LEU A 355 1.70 -16.02 13.31
N HIS A 356 1.96 -14.76 13.01
CA HIS A 356 1.72 -13.63 13.90
C HIS A 356 0.67 -12.70 13.30
N VAL A 357 -0.41 -12.45 14.04
CA VAL A 357 -1.53 -11.58 13.65
C VAL A 357 -1.51 -10.33 14.51
N GLU A 358 -0.44 -9.57 14.42
CA GLU A 358 -0.22 -8.33 15.16
C GLU A 358 0.65 -7.37 14.35
N ASP A 359 0.51 -6.07 14.60
CA ASP A 359 1.37 -5.05 14.01
C ASP A 359 2.63 -4.89 14.86
N ASP A 360 3.72 -5.55 14.45
CA ASP A 360 5.03 -5.52 15.11
C ASP A 360 6.10 -5.18 14.05
N TYR A 361 6.34 -3.88 13.85
CA TYR A 361 7.29 -3.40 12.87
C TYR A 361 8.73 -3.88 13.13
N PRO A 362 9.27 -3.86 14.39
CA PRO A 362 10.58 -4.44 14.69
C PRO A 362 10.69 -5.92 14.30
N ARG A 363 9.64 -6.74 14.51
CA ARG A 363 9.62 -8.15 14.11
C ARG A 363 9.61 -8.29 12.59
N SER A 364 8.86 -7.43 11.89
CA SER A 364 8.82 -7.42 10.43
C SER A 364 10.19 -7.11 9.84
N LEU A 365 10.90 -6.11 10.37
CA LEU A 365 12.27 -5.78 9.96
C LEU A 365 13.24 -6.93 10.27
N ALA A 366 13.18 -7.51 11.47
CA ALA A 366 14.02 -8.65 11.84
C ALA A 366 13.82 -9.83 10.88
N ALA A 367 12.56 -10.15 10.50
CA ALA A 367 12.28 -11.23 9.57
C ALA A 367 12.77 -10.92 8.15
N LEU A 368 12.63 -9.66 7.68
CA LEU A 368 13.14 -9.22 6.39
C LEU A 368 14.68 -9.29 6.29
N THR A 369 15.41 -9.22 7.39
CA THR A 369 16.87 -9.43 7.36
C THR A 369 17.28 -10.90 7.22
N ARG A 370 16.37 -11.87 7.45
CA ARG A 370 16.69 -13.27 7.72
C ARG A 370 16.15 -14.28 6.70
N TYR A 371 15.20 -13.91 5.85
CA TYR A 371 14.55 -14.88 4.97
C TYR A 371 15.50 -15.51 3.94
N ASP A 372 15.23 -16.78 3.58
CA ASP A 372 15.81 -17.45 2.42
C ASP A 372 14.94 -17.27 1.17
N VAL A 373 13.61 -17.21 1.35
CA VAL A 373 12.64 -16.93 0.29
C VAL A 373 11.63 -15.92 0.80
N LEU A 374 11.49 -14.77 0.12
CA LEU A 374 10.41 -13.81 0.36
C LEU A 374 9.28 -14.09 -0.62
N LEU A 375 8.13 -14.52 -0.12
CA LEU A 375 6.95 -14.78 -0.92
C LEU A 375 6.04 -13.56 -0.96
N VAL A 376 5.96 -12.91 -2.12
CA VAL A 376 5.07 -11.79 -2.41
C VAL A 376 4.14 -12.21 -3.54
N ASN A 377 2.96 -12.74 -3.17
CA ASN A 377 2.03 -13.38 -4.12
C ASN A 377 0.63 -12.76 -4.18
N PRO A 378 0.48 -11.40 -4.18
CA PRO A 378 -0.84 -10.80 -4.28
C PRO A 378 -1.53 -11.20 -5.58
N ILE A 379 -2.88 -11.28 -5.54
CA ILE A 379 -3.68 -11.48 -6.77
C ILE A 379 -3.71 -10.23 -7.63
N ARG A 380 -3.55 -9.05 -7.05
CA ARG A 380 -3.40 -7.76 -7.70
C ARG A 380 -2.94 -6.72 -6.66
N ASP A 381 -1.93 -5.94 -6.96
CA ASP A 381 -1.39 -4.93 -6.03
C ASP A 381 -0.85 -3.72 -6.82
N GLY A 382 -1.07 -2.51 -6.30
CA GLY A 382 -0.63 -1.28 -6.97
C GLY A 382 0.89 -1.22 -7.17
N MET A 383 1.64 -1.47 -6.10
CA MET A 383 3.11 -1.55 -6.12
C MET A 383 3.61 -2.77 -5.33
N ASN A 384 3.39 -2.81 -4.03
CA ASN A 384 3.91 -3.72 -3.01
C ASN A 384 5.35 -3.36 -2.57
N LEU A 385 5.45 -2.50 -1.56
CA LEU A 385 6.76 -2.04 -1.06
C LEU A 385 7.56 -3.14 -0.37
N VAL A 386 6.92 -4.18 0.20
CA VAL A 386 7.64 -5.31 0.83
C VAL A 386 8.55 -6.03 -0.17
N ALA A 387 8.13 -6.10 -1.45
CA ALA A 387 8.96 -6.64 -2.53
C ALA A 387 10.24 -5.82 -2.78
N LYS A 388 10.24 -4.55 -2.38
CA LYS A 388 11.40 -3.64 -2.46
C LYS A 388 12.16 -3.59 -1.14
N GLU A 389 11.47 -3.53 -0.01
CA GLU A 389 12.09 -3.45 1.33
C GLU A 389 12.91 -4.70 1.66
N GLY A 390 12.35 -5.88 1.39
CA GLY A 390 13.00 -7.15 1.70
C GLY A 390 14.40 -7.30 1.10
N PRO A 391 14.58 -7.18 -0.22
CA PRO A 391 15.91 -7.31 -0.85
C PRO A 391 16.94 -6.28 -0.36
N VAL A 392 16.50 -5.09 0.07
CA VAL A 392 17.43 -4.04 0.56
C VAL A 392 18.04 -4.43 1.90
N VAL A 393 17.25 -4.99 2.82
CA VAL A 393 17.72 -5.29 4.18
C VAL A 393 18.16 -6.73 4.39
N ASN A 394 17.88 -7.63 3.44
CA ASN A 394 18.21 -9.04 3.58
C ASN A 394 19.73 -9.27 3.62
N THR A 395 20.21 -10.08 4.58
CA THR A 395 21.62 -10.36 4.82
C THR A 395 22.06 -11.77 4.39
N THR A 396 21.12 -12.56 3.86
CA THR A 396 21.36 -13.96 3.49
C THR A 396 21.26 -14.22 1.99
N ASP A 397 21.23 -13.15 1.17
CA ASP A 397 20.96 -13.21 -0.26
C ASP A 397 19.68 -13.99 -0.57
N GLY A 398 18.61 -13.66 0.15
CA GLY A 398 17.31 -14.30 0.02
C GLY A 398 16.66 -14.06 -1.35
N VAL A 399 15.94 -15.05 -1.84
CA VAL A 399 15.29 -15.05 -3.14
C VAL A 399 13.92 -14.37 -3.04
N LEU A 400 13.62 -13.45 -3.94
CA LEU A 400 12.29 -12.86 -4.09
C LEU A 400 11.44 -13.71 -5.04
N ALA A 401 10.36 -14.30 -4.53
CA ALA A 401 9.31 -14.96 -5.30
C ALA A 401 8.14 -13.98 -5.45
N LEU A 402 7.94 -13.42 -6.64
CA LEU A 402 7.08 -12.24 -6.87
C LEU A 402 5.97 -12.53 -7.86
N SER A 403 4.73 -12.21 -7.46
CA SER A 403 3.57 -12.27 -8.33
C SER A 403 3.70 -11.29 -9.50
N ARG A 404 3.46 -11.78 -10.73
CA ARG A 404 3.33 -10.94 -11.92
C ARG A 404 2.16 -9.95 -11.88
N GLU A 405 1.28 -10.07 -10.89
CA GLU A 405 0.15 -9.17 -10.64
C GLU A 405 0.47 -8.07 -9.62
N ALA A 406 1.68 -8.03 -9.07
CA ALA A 406 2.18 -6.92 -8.26
C ALA A 406 2.78 -5.83 -9.15
N GLY A 407 2.53 -4.55 -8.86
CA GLY A 407 3.12 -3.44 -9.62
C GLY A 407 4.65 -3.47 -9.61
N ALA A 408 5.25 -3.85 -8.48
CA ALA A 408 6.70 -4.02 -8.37
C ALA A 408 7.30 -5.02 -9.39
N PHE A 409 6.48 -5.91 -9.96
CA PHE A 409 6.93 -6.88 -10.94
C PHE A 409 7.44 -6.21 -12.24
N GLU A 410 6.85 -5.09 -12.66
CA GLU A 410 7.33 -4.37 -13.85
C GLU A 410 8.79 -3.91 -13.72
N GLU A 411 9.24 -3.61 -12.49
CA GLU A 411 10.60 -3.18 -12.22
C GLU A 411 11.53 -4.37 -11.89
N LEU A 412 11.02 -5.40 -11.20
CA LEU A 412 11.83 -6.43 -10.56
C LEU A 412 11.78 -7.82 -11.25
N ALA A 413 11.06 -7.95 -12.37
CA ALA A 413 10.85 -9.23 -13.06
C ALA A 413 12.13 -9.99 -13.42
N GLY A 414 13.22 -9.27 -13.81
CA GLY A 414 14.46 -9.91 -14.24
C GLY A 414 15.12 -10.79 -13.18
N PRO A 415 15.45 -10.24 -11.98
CA PRO A 415 16.10 -10.99 -10.92
C PRO A 415 15.12 -11.71 -9.95
N ALA A 416 13.81 -11.40 -9.96
CA ALA A 416 12.82 -12.09 -9.15
C ALA A 416 12.36 -13.40 -9.80
N LEU A 417 11.96 -14.39 -9.00
CA LEU A 417 11.25 -15.56 -9.51
C LEU A 417 9.78 -15.22 -9.71
N GLU A 418 9.30 -15.31 -10.95
CA GLU A 418 7.93 -15.02 -11.31
C GLU A 418 6.95 -16.04 -10.72
N LEU A 419 5.81 -15.55 -10.21
CA LEU A 419 4.67 -16.34 -9.76
C LEU A 419 3.40 -15.99 -10.56
N ASN A 420 2.62 -17.03 -10.91
CA ASN A 420 1.19 -16.88 -11.16
C ASN A 420 0.44 -17.02 -9.84
N PRO A 421 -0.19 -15.95 -9.29
CA PRO A 421 -0.78 -15.99 -7.94
C PRO A 421 -1.99 -16.91 -7.81
N PHE A 422 -2.53 -17.40 -8.93
CA PHE A 422 -3.66 -18.33 -8.96
C PHE A 422 -3.24 -19.80 -9.06
N ASP A 423 -1.98 -20.05 -9.41
CA ASP A 423 -1.42 -21.40 -9.60
C ASP A 423 -0.68 -21.85 -8.33
N VAL A 424 -1.38 -22.66 -7.52
CA VAL A 424 -0.83 -23.19 -6.26
C VAL A 424 0.34 -24.14 -6.52
N GLY A 425 0.19 -25.06 -7.49
CA GLY A 425 1.25 -26.02 -7.84
C GLY A 425 2.49 -25.33 -8.44
N GLY A 426 2.26 -24.38 -9.35
CA GLY A 426 3.33 -23.54 -9.88
C GLY A 426 4.04 -22.72 -8.81
N THR A 427 3.30 -22.18 -7.84
CA THR A 427 3.89 -21.48 -6.68
C THR A 427 4.72 -22.43 -5.83
N ALA A 428 4.24 -23.66 -5.55
CA ALA A 428 5.01 -24.66 -4.82
C ALA A 428 6.34 -25.01 -5.55
N ALA A 429 6.30 -25.17 -6.87
CA ALA A 429 7.49 -25.42 -7.68
C ALA A 429 8.49 -24.25 -7.62
N VAL A 430 8.01 -23.00 -7.64
CA VAL A 430 8.86 -21.79 -7.49
C VAL A 430 9.50 -21.76 -6.09
N LEU A 431 8.75 -22.05 -5.03
CA LEU A 431 9.27 -22.14 -3.66
C LEU A 431 10.38 -23.22 -3.58
N SER A 432 10.14 -24.40 -4.15
CA SER A 432 11.15 -25.46 -4.23
C SER A 432 12.41 -25.03 -4.96
N ARG A 433 12.26 -24.40 -6.13
CA ARG A 433 13.38 -23.82 -6.89
C ARG A 433 14.16 -22.81 -6.06
N ALA A 434 13.48 -21.87 -5.43
CA ALA A 434 14.10 -20.84 -4.62
C ALA A 434 14.94 -21.41 -3.46
N LEU A 435 14.40 -22.42 -2.76
CA LEU A 435 15.09 -23.08 -1.66
C LEU A 435 16.32 -23.88 -2.11
N ARG A 436 16.39 -24.30 -3.38
CA ARG A 436 17.51 -25.06 -3.99
C ARG A 436 18.53 -24.19 -4.73
N MET A 437 18.25 -22.89 -4.91
CA MET A 437 19.17 -22.00 -5.63
C MET A 437 20.56 -21.99 -4.98
N GLY A 438 21.60 -22.11 -5.82
CA GLY A 438 22.98 -22.05 -5.38
C GLY A 438 23.37 -20.65 -4.86
N ALA A 439 24.38 -20.59 -4.02
CA ALA A 439 24.83 -19.35 -3.39
C ALA A 439 25.16 -18.24 -4.40
N ASP A 440 25.88 -18.58 -5.47
CA ASP A 440 26.28 -17.59 -6.49
C ASP A 440 25.08 -17.03 -7.26
N GLU A 441 24.08 -17.87 -7.59
CA GLU A 441 22.85 -17.44 -8.26
C GLU A 441 22.01 -16.54 -7.36
N ARG A 442 21.88 -16.89 -6.06
CA ARG A 442 21.19 -16.07 -5.06
C ARG A 442 21.87 -14.72 -4.89
N ALA A 443 23.18 -14.69 -4.72
CA ALA A 443 23.95 -13.46 -4.54
C ALA A 443 23.83 -12.53 -5.77
N ALA A 444 23.87 -13.09 -6.98
CA ALA A 444 23.69 -12.32 -8.21
C ALA A 444 22.28 -11.73 -8.30
N ALA A 445 21.23 -12.51 -8.02
CA ALA A 445 19.85 -12.05 -8.04
C ALA A 445 19.60 -10.96 -6.97
N ALA A 446 20.07 -11.20 -5.72
CA ALA A 446 19.92 -10.24 -4.62
C ALA A 446 20.63 -8.91 -4.89
N LYS A 447 21.84 -8.96 -5.50
CA LYS A 447 22.56 -7.76 -5.92
C LYS A 447 21.79 -6.99 -6.98
N ALA A 448 21.30 -7.66 -8.02
CA ALA A 448 20.53 -7.03 -9.10
C ALA A 448 19.22 -6.40 -8.57
N LEU A 449 18.52 -7.06 -7.63
CA LEU A 449 17.34 -6.48 -6.97
C LEU A 449 17.70 -5.19 -6.23
N ARG A 450 18.74 -5.20 -5.43
CA ARG A 450 19.20 -3.99 -4.69
C ARG A 450 19.53 -2.84 -5.64
N GLU A 451 20.27 -3.11 -6.73
CA GLU A 451 20.62 -2.09 -7.73
C GLU A 451 19.39 -1.45 -8.36
N LEU A 452 18.40 -2.26 -8.76
CA LEU A 452 17.16 -1.76 -9.35
C LEU A 452 16.34 -0.92 -8.35
N ILE A 453 16.23 -1.38 -7.10
CA ILE A 453 15.43 -0.71 -6.07
C ILE A 453 16.08 0.62 -5.68
N MET A 454 17.40 0.65 -5.51
CA MET A 454 18.14 1.84 -5.10
C MET A 454 18.32 2.87 -6.23
N ALA A 455 17.99 2.51 -7.47
CA ALA A 455 18.04 3.44 -8.61
C ALA A 455 17.01 4.57 -8.52
N ARG A 456 15.97 4.42 -7.69
CA ARG A 456 14.92 5.44 -7.45
C ARG A 456 14.61 5.54 -5.97
N SER A 457 14.32 6.76 -5.53
CA SER A 457 13.93 7.10 -4.16
C SER A 457 12.46 7.52 -4.07
N PRO A 458 11.87 7.63 -2.88
CA PRO A 458 10.57 8.30 -2.70
C PRO A 458 10.56 9.76 -3.17
N ALA A 459 11.70 10.45 -3.10
CA ALA A 459 11.84 11.82 -3.59
C ALA A 459 11.67 11.91 -5.11
N ASP A 460 12.18 10.95 -5.87
CA ASP A 460 11.98 10.91 -7.33
C ASP A 460 10.49 10.79 -7.68
N TRP A 461 9.77 9.90 -6.98
CA TRP A 461 8.32 9.75 -7.14
C TRP A 461 7.54 11.03 -6.77
N PHE A 462 7.95 11.72 -5.73
CA PHE A 462 7.36 12.99 -5.33
C PHE A 462 7.63 14.11 -6.36
N ASN A 463 8.88 14.21 -6.81
CA ASN A 463 9.30 15.20 -7.81
C ASN A 463 8.62 14.97 -9.16
N ASP A 464 8.36 13.72 -9.57
CA ASP A 464 7.60 13.44 -10.78
C ASP A 464 6.17 14.03 -10.70
N GLN A 465 5.51 13.98 -9.55
CA GLN A 465 4.21 14.59 -9.35
C GLN A 465 4.29 16.13 -9.40
N LEU A 466 5.31 16.72 -8.77
CA LEU A 466 5.53 18.17 -8.84
C LEU A 466 5.79 18.63 -10.27
N ALA A 467 6.62 17.89 -11.02
CA ALA A 467 6.91 18.21 -12.42
C ALA A 467 5.65 18.19 -13.30
N GLN A 468 4.71 17.26 -13.04
CA GLN A 468 3.42 17.28 -13.74
C GLN A 468 2.60 18.52 -13.40
N ALA A 469 2.53 18.92 -12.14
CA ALA A 469 1.86 20.15 -11.74
C ALA A 469 2.53 21.40 -12.35
N ASP A 470 3.85 21.45 -12.40
CA ASP A 470 4.60 22.56 -12.97
C ASP A 470 4.45 22.67 -14.50
N GLY A 471 4.30 21.53 -15.19
CA GLY A 471 4.06 21.49 -16.62
C GLY A 471 2.67 22.01 -17.08
N MET A 472 1.79 22.36 -16.14
CA MET A 472 0.47 22.96 -16.40
C MET A 472 0.48 24.49 -16.36
N ALA A 473 1.61 25.10 -16.02
CA ALA A 473 1.77 26.56 -15.87
C ALA A 473 1.87 27.30 -17.22
#